data_bd9c5e9c35230fd5a2b5a4a9e59ed221
#
_entry.id   bd9c5e9c35230fd5a2b5a4a9e59ed221
#
_cell.length_a   1.000
_cell.length_b   1.000
_cell.length_c   1.000
_cell.angle_alpha   90.00
_cell.angle_beta   90.00
_cell.angle_gamma   90.00
#
_symmetry.space_group_name_H-M   'P 1'
#
loop_
_entity.id
_entity.type
_entity.pdbx_description
1 polymer ?
#
loop_
_entity_poly.entity_id
_entity_poly.type
_entity_poly.pdbx_seq_one_letter_code
_entity_poly.pdbx_strand_id
1 'polypeptide(L)'
;MTAQDRWIHTPPRPSATFDEFTLAEIRRAAATGIYDIRGFGAKRKLPHFDDLLFLGASVSRYPLEGYREKCATDVTIGTRFASKPIKLKIPITIAGMSFGSLSGPAKEALGRGASAMGTSTTTGDGGMTNEEREHSNILVYQLLPSRYGMNPDDLRRADAIEVVIGQGTKPGGGGMLLGHKISKRVAEMRTLPEGIDQRSASRHPDWTGPDDLEIKLIELREITDWERPIYVKIGASRPQYDIPLAVKAGADAIVLDGMQGGTAATQDVFIEHVGIPTLAAIPPAVRALQDLGMHRKVQLIVSGGVRSGADVAKCLALGADAVSIGTAALIAIGDNDPHLEDEYRKLGTKAGAYDDWHEGRDPAGITTQDEALALRLDPVTAGRKLANYLAVLTLETQTIARACGKSHVHNLEPEDLVALTIEAAAIAKVPLAGTDWIPGVTKGC
;
A
#
# COMPACT_ATOMS: atom_id res chain seq x y z
N MET A 1 -11.05 -33.04 55.15
CA MET A 1 -10.51 -32.22 54.05
C MET A 1 -9.03 -32.14 54.23
N THR A 2 -8.30 -32.83 53.39
CA THR A 2 -6.84 -32.78 53.36
C THR A 2 -6.37 -31.43 52.77
N ALA A 3 -5.11 -31.04 53.01
CA ALA A 3 -4.57 -29.80 52.46
C ALA A 3 -4.65 -29.74 50.93
N GLN A 4 -4.80 -30.87 50.25
CA GLN A 4 -4.96 -31.00 48.79
C GLN A 4 -6.37 -30.61 48.31
N ASP A 5 -7.40 -30.66 49.14
CA ASP A 5 -8.78 -30.30 48.76
C ASP A 5 -9.04 -28.79 48.74
N ARG A 6 -8.07 -27.96 49.08
CA ARG A 6 -8.20 -26.50 49.10
C ARG A 6 -7.96 -25.83 47.75
N TRP A 7 -7.44 -26.54 46.76
CA TRP A 7 -7.20 -25.99 45.45
C TRP A 7 -8.29 -26.47 44.50
N ILE A 8 -9.36 -25.71 44.41
CA ILE A 8 -10.28 -25.82 43.27
C ILE A 8 -9.44 -25.41 42.05
N HIS A 9 -9.06 -26.37 41.23
CA HIS A 9 -8.44 -26.09 39.95
C HIS A 9 -9.48 -25.41 39.05
N THR A 10 -9.56 -24.10 39.15
CA THR A 10 -10.21 -23.31 38.12
C THR A 10 -9.37 -23.41 36.87
N PRO A 11 -9.95 -23.77 35.71
CA PRO A 11 -9.18 -23.75 34.46
C PRO A 11 -8.47 -22.38 34.29
N PRO A 12 -7.21 -22.34 33.87
CA PRO A 12 -6.51 -21.09 33.70
C PRO A 12 -7.29 -20.20 32.70
N ARG A 13 -7.63 -19.00 33.15
CA ARG A 13 -8.28 -18.01 32.30
C ARG A 13 -7.20 -17.29 31.53
N PRO A 14 -7.27 -17.22 30.15
CA PRO A 14 -6.33 -16.46 29.39
C PRO A 14 -6.41 -14.98 29.81
N SER A 15 -5.26 -14.35 30.00
CA SER A 15 -5.16 -12.91 30.22
C SER A 15 -5.29 -12.18 28.89
N ALA A 16 -6.12 -11.14 28.83
CA ALA A 16 -6.16 -10.27 27.64
C ALA A 16 -4.92 -9.38 27.49
N THR A 17 -4.17 -9.18 28.59
CA THR A 17 -2.93 -8.38 28.57
C THR A 17 -1.70 -9.23 28.34
N PHE A 18 -1.68 -10.44 28.90
CA PHE A 18 -0.59 -11.41 28.75
C PHE A 18 -1.13 -12.68 28.10
N ASP A 19 -1.53 -12.58 26.85
CA ASP A 19 -1.94 -13.70 26.02
C ASP A 19 -0.74 -14.58 25.62
N GLU A 20 -1.00 -15.73 24.99
CA GLU A 20 0.03 -16.68 24.59
C GLU A 20 1.07 -16.04 23.67
N PHE A 21 0.64 -15.16 22.77
CA PHE A 21 1.50 -14.45 21.83
C PHE A 21 2.45 -13.48 22.58
N THR A 22 1.89 -12.63 23.44
CA THR A 22 2.66 -11.69 24.27
C THR A 22 3.69 -12.43 25.16
N LEU A 23 3.28 -13.56 25.76
CA LEU A 23 4.19 -14.39 26.57
C LEU A 23 5.33 -14.98 25.73
N ALA A 24 5.04 -15.43 24.51
CA ALA A 24 6.06 -15.95 23.59
C ALA A 24 7.03 -14.87 23.19
N GLU A 25 6.56 -13.67 22.84
CA GLU A 25 7.41 -12.53 22.49
C GLU A 25 8.34 -12.11 23.63
N ILE A 26 7.81 -12.00 24.87
CA ILE A 26 8.64 -11.66 26.04
C ILE A 26 9.74 -12.71 26.25
N ARG A 27 9.40 -14.00 26.15
CA ARG A 27 10.37 -15.09 26.31
C ARG A 27 11.43 -15.07 25.21
N ARG A 28 11.03 -14.87 23.97
CA ARG A 28 11.96 -14.75 22.83
C ARG A 28 12.89 -13.56 23.00
N ALA A 29 12.35 -12.39 23.30
CA ALA A 29 13.14 -11.18 23.54
C ALA A 29 14.13 -11.37 24.71
N ALA A 30 13.72 -11.99 25.80
CA ALA A 30 14.55 -12.28 26.95
C ALA A 30 15.68 -13.27 26.61
N ALA A 31 15.41 -14.25 25.75
CA ALA A 31 16.39 -15.26 25.34
C ALA A 31 17.41 -14.74 24.34
N THR A 32 17.01 -13.83 23.43
CA THR A 32 17.82 -13.44 22.26
C THR A 32 18.38 -12.02 22.35
N GLY A 33 17.73 -11.12 23.07
CA GLY A 33 18.05 -9.69 23.06
C GLY A 33 17.77 -8.99 21.72
N ILE A 34 17.00 -9.63 20.82
CA ILE A 34 16.74 -9.15 19.46
C ILE A 34 15.24 -8.87 19.30
N TYR A 35 14.89 -7.72 18.70
CA TYR A 35 13.53 -7.41 18.31
C TYR A 35 13.08 -8.24 17.10
N ASP A 36 11.75 -8.36 16.91
CA ASP A 36 11.18 -9.09 15.78
C ASP A 36 11.19 -8.25 14.49
N ILE A 37 11.43 -8.90 13.36
CA ILE A 37 11.35 -8.32 12.01
C ILE A 37 10.26 -9.07 11.25
N ARG A 38 9.38 -8.31 10.60
CA ARG A 38 8.26 -8.86 9.85
C ARG A 38 8.04 -8.11 8.54
N GLY A 39 7.22 -8.70 7.66
CA GLY A 39 6.91 -8.16 6.33
C GLY A 39 5.46 -7.73 6.12
N PHE A 40 4.50 -8.36 6.78
CA PHE A 40 3.07 -8.07 6.64
C PHE A 40 2.61 -6.83 7.43
N GLY A 41 1.31 -6.54 7.34
CA GLY A 41 0.65 -5.52 8.14
C GLY A 41 0.41 -5.92 9.60
N ALA A 42 -0.23 -5.05 10.38
CA ALA A 42 -0.50 -5.26 11.80
C ALA A 42 -1.31 -6.53 12.08
N LYS A 43 -0.97 -7.24 13.16
CA LYS A 43 -1.69 -8.42 13.66
C LYS A 43 -2.97 -8.04 14.38
N ARG A 44 -3.00 -6.85 15.00
CA ARG A 44 -4.19 -6.37 15.69
C ARG A 44 -5.32 -6.05 14.73
N LYS A 45 -6.58 -6.21 15.18
CA LYS A 45 -7.73 -5.73 14.43
C LYS A 45 -7.71 -4.19 14.41
N LEU A 46 -7.70 -3.62 13.21
CA LEU A 46 -7.76 -2.18 12.96
C LEU A 46 -9.10 -1.83 12.32
N PRO A 47 -9.63 -0.61 12.51
CA PRO A 47 -10.74 -0.10 11.71
C PRO A 47 -10.43 -0.24 10.22
N HIS A 48 -11.35 -0.84 9.48
CA HIS A 48 -11.15 -1.16 8.07
C HIS A 48 -12.41 -0.85 7.25
N PHE A 49 -12.29 -0.93 5.93
CA PHE A 49 -13.40 -0.72 5.00
C PHE A 49 -14.56 -1.73 5.19
N ASP A 50 -14.34 -2.88 5.83
CA ASP A 50 -15.40 -3.84 6.19
C ASP A 50 -16.46 -3.24 7.12
N ASP A 51 -16.11 -2.20 7.87
CA ASP A 51 -17.02 -1.48 8.76
C ASP A 51 -17.92 -0.45 8.04
N LEU A 52 -17.82 -0.35 6.70
CA LEU A 52 -18.64 0.53 5.86
C LEU A 52 -19.51 -0.26 4.89
N LEU A 53 -20.70 0.26 4.59
CA LEU A 53 -21.58 -0.24 3.53
C LEU A 53 -21.96 0.85 2.56
N PHE A 54 -22.30 0.46 1.32
CA PHE A 54 -22.89 1.35 0.33
C PHE A 54 -24.42 1.37 0.43
N LEU A 55 -25.00 2.55 0.21
CA LEU A 55 -26.43 2.75 0.07
C LEU A 55 -26.80 2.64 -1.42
N GLY A 56 -27.31 1.48 -1.83
CA GLY A 56 -27.76 1.25 -3.20
C GLY A 56 -28.96 2.12 -3.57
N ALA A 57 -28.99 2.56 -4.83
CA ALA A 57 -30.11 3.30 -5.40
C ALA A 57 -31.37 2.42 -5.52
N SER A 58 -32.55 3.02 -5.41
CA SER A 58 -33.83 2.33 -5.50
C SER A 58 -34.90 3.25 -6.12
N VAL A 59 -35.64 4.03 -5.30
CA VAL A 59 -36.70 4.93 -5.77
C VAL A 59 -36.23 6.38 -5.80
N SER A 60 -35.50 6.83 -4.79
CA SER A 60 -34.96 8.21 -4.73
C SER A 60 -33.80 8.47 -5.68
N ARG A 61 -33.12 7.42 -6.07
CA ARG A 61 -32.11 7.35 -7.15
C ARG A 61 -32.35 6.07 -7.95
N TYR A 62 -32.00 6.07 -9.24
CA TYR A 62 -32.10 4.88 -10.08
C TYR A 62 -30.74 4.21 -10.23
N PRO A 63 -30.63 2.88 -10.00
CA PRO A 63 -29.42 2.15 -10.30
C PRO A 63 -29.20 2.14 -11.82
N LEU A 64 -27.96 2.04 -12.26
CA LEU A 64 -27.65 1.87 -13.68
C LEU A 64 -27.83 0.40 -14.07
N GLU A 65 -28.38 0.18 -15.28
CA GLU A 65 -28.52 -1.16 -15.87
C GLU A 65 -27.15 -1.70 -16.29
N GLY A 66 -26.67 -2.74 -15.57
CA GLY A 66 -25.32 -3.27 -15.71
C GLY A 66 -24.92 -3.73 -17.10
N TYR A 67 -25.88 -4.16 -17.93
CA TYR A 67 -25.62 -4.64 -19.28
C TYR A 67 -25.70 -3.57 -20.36
N ARG A 68 -26.34 -2.45 -20.09
CA ARG A 68 -26.65 -1.40 -21.09
C ARG A 68 -25.94 -0.09 -20.82
N GLU A 69 -25.70 0.23 -19.55
CA GLU A 69 -25.15 1.52 -19.15
C GLU A 69 -23.70 1.38 -18.71
N LYS A 70 -22.85 2.20 -19.32
CA LYS A 70 -21.42 2.21 -19.03
C LYS A 70 -21.14 2.88 -17.69
N CYS A 71 -20.16 2.35 -16.96
CA CYS A 71 -19.56 3.01 -15.82
C CYS A 71 -18.05 3.15 -16.11
N ALA A 72 -17.57 4.38 -16.27
CA ALA A 72 -16.18 4.66 -16.57
C ALA A 72 -15.30 4.50 -15.32
N THR A 73 -14.02 4.19 -15.55
CA THR A 73 -13.04 3.87 -14.50
C THR A 73 -11.73 4.64 -14.65
N ASP A 74 -11.55 5.33 -15.77
CA ASP A 74 -10.29 6.00 -16.08
C ASP A 74 -10.00 7.17 -15.12
N VAL A 75 -8.72 7.45 -14.95
CA VAL A 75 -8.25 8.58 -14.14
C VAL A 75 -6.94 9.11 -14.73
N THR A 76 -6.77 10.42 -14.65
CA THR A 76 -5.52 11.09 -15.04
C THR A 76 -4.81 11.62 -13.80
N ILE A 77 -3.55 11.25 -13.63
CA ILE A 77 -2.71 11.63 -12.50
C ILE A 77 -1.63 12.60 -12.96
N GLY A 78 -1.37 13.66 -12.17
CA GLY A 78 -0.27 14.58 -12.42
C GLY A 78 -0.59 15.71 -13.38
N THR A 79 -1.82 16.21 -13.36
CA THR A 79 -2.30 17.26 -14.27
C THR A 79 -1.85 18.68 -13.87
N ARG A 80 -1.17 18.85 -12.72
CA ARG A 80 -0.87 20.17 -12.17
C ARG A 80 0.29 20.86 -12.87
N PHE A 81 1.40 20.16 -13.02
CA PHE A 81 2.64 20.73 -13.58
C PHE A 81 3.22 19.94 -14.74
N ALA A 82 2.99 18.62 -14.77
CA ALA A 82 3.56 17.77 -15.78
C ALA A 82 2.92 18.01 -17.16
N SER A 83 3.75 18.18 -18.20
CA SER A 83 3.26 18.29 -19.58
C SER A 83 2.77 16.94 -20.14
N LYS A 84 3.19 15.82 -19.54
CA LYS A 84 2.77 14.45 -19.89
C LYS A 84 2.17 13.73 -18.68
N PRO A 85 0.95 14.09 -18.24
CA PRO A 85 0.28 13.43 -17.14
C PRO A 85 -0.01 11.96 -17.47
N ILE A 86 -0.11 11.13 -16.45
CA ILE A 86 -0.36 9.69 -16.58
C ILE A 86 -1.86 9.42 -16.70
N LYS A 87 -2.24 8.70 -17.77
CA LYS A 87 -3.62 8.25 -17.98
C LYS A 87 -3.71 6.76 -17.63
N LEU A 88 -4.47 6.45 -16.59
CA LEU A 88 -4.77 5.10 -16.16
C LEU A 88 -6.16 4.70 -16.64
N LYS A 89 -6.31 3.47 -17.15
CA LYS A 89 -7.62 2.92 -17.54
C LYS A 89 -8.45 2.49 -16.33
N ILE A 90 -7.79 2.18 -15.23
CA ILE A 90 -8.39 1.75 -13.96
C ILE A 90 -7.79 2.53 -12.80
N PRO A 91 -8.53 2.85 -11.73
CA PRO A 91 -8.02 3.63 -10.60
C PRO A 91 -7.24 2.77 -9.59
N ILE A 92 -6.51 1.78 -10.07
CA ILE A 92 -5.75 0.83 -9.25
C ILE A 92 -4.33 0.75 -9.80
N THR A 93 -3.33 1.05 -8.97
CA THR A 93 -1.90 1.00 -9.31
C THR A 93 -1.18 -0.07 -8.50
N ILE A 94 0.02 -0.46 -8.91
CA ILE A 94 0.87 -1.38 -8.15
C ILE A 94 1.90 -0.58 -7.36
N ALA A 95 1.92 -0.80 -6.05
CA ALA A 95 2.83 -0.12 -5.12
C ALA A 95 4.30 -0.50 -5.37
N GLY A 96 5.20 0.41 -4.97
CA GLY A 96 6.64 0.18 -5.06
C GLY A 96 7.11 -0.99 -4.18
N MET A 97 7.69 -1.98 -4.83
CA MET A 97 8.28 -3.17 -4.22
C MET A 97 9.64 -3.44 -4.88
N SER A 98 10.71 -3.25 -4.11
CA SER A 98 12.07 -3.20 -4.63
C SER A 98 12.56 -4.53 -5.24
N PHE A 99 13.40 -4.44 -6.28
CA PHE A 99 14.29 -5.54 -6.62
C PHE A 99 15.30 -5.74 -5.47
N GLY A 100 15.43 -6.97 -5.02
CA GLY A 100 16.13 -7.32 -3.78
C GLY A 100 15.14 -7.82 -2.73
N SER A 101 14.03 -7.14 -2.48
CA SER A 101 12.91 -7.74 -1.77
C SER A 101 12.14 -8.72 -2.64
N LEU A 102 11.94 -8.40 -3.92
CA LEU A 102 11.33 -9.26 -4.93
C LEU A 102 12.38 -9.78 -5.92
N SER A 103 12.09 -10.93 -6.51
CA SER A 103 12.85 -11.52 -7.60
C SER A 103 12.63 -10.78 -8.93
N GLY A 104 13.52 -10.99 -9.91
CA GLY A 104 13.37 -10.47 -11.27
C GLY A 104 12.07 -10.92 -11.95
N PRO A 105 11.76 -12.24 -11.97
CA PRO A 105 10.47 -12.74 -12.50
C PRO A 105 9.24 -12.11 -11.85
N ALA A 106 9.27 -11.83 -10.55
CA ALA A 106 8.17 -11.15 -9.88
C ALA A 106 8.01 -9.70 -10.38
N LYS A 107 9.11 -8.96 -10.58
CA LYS A 107 9.08 -7.61 -11.15
C LYS A 107 8.50 -7.62 -12.59
N GLU A 108 8.89 -8.57 -13.41
CA GLU A 108 8.34 -8.78 -14.74
C GLU A 108 6.85 -9.09 -14.70
N ALA A 109 6.42 -10.01 -13.82
CA ALA A 109 5.01 -10.39 -13.67
C ALA A 109 4.12 -9.20 -13.30
N LEU A 110 4.59 -8.35 -12.37
CA LEU A 110 3.88 -7.13 -11.98
C LEU A 110 3.74 -6.15 -13.16
N GLY A 111 4.82 -5.94 -13.92
CA GLY A 111 4.82 -5.11 -15.14
C GLY A 111 3.83 -5.60 -16.19
N ARG A 112 3.85 -6.91 -16.50
CA ARG A 112 2.94 -7.54 -17.47
C ARG A 112 1.48 -7.41 -17.06
N GLY A 113 1.16 -7.69 -15.81
CA GLY A 113 -0.21 -7.62 -15.29
C GLY A 113 -0.75 -6.19 -15.29
N ALA A 114 0.02 -5.22 -14.83
CA ALA A 114 -0.36 -3.81 -14.84
C ALA A 114 -0.53 -3.28 -16.28
N SER A 115 0.39 -3.60 -17.18
CA SER A 115 0.33 -3.18 -18.60
C SER A 115 -0.91 -3.72 -19.31
N ALA A 116 -1.27 -4.98 -19.08
CA ALA A 116 -2.47 -5.57 -19.64
C ALA A 116 -3.74 -4.82 -19.24
N MET A 117 -3.78 -4.27 -18.04
CA MET A 117 -4.91 -3.51 -17.51
C MET A 117 -4.79 -1.98 -17.75
N GLY A 118 -3.70 -1.51 -18.38
CA GLY A 118 -3.48 -0.10 -18.66
C GLY A 118 -3.30 0.74 -17.40
N THR A 119 -2.63 0.18 -16.40
CA THR A 119 -2.25 0.86 -15.16
C THR A 119 -0.74 0.83 -14.94
N SER A 120 -0.26 1.40 -13.81
CA SER A 120 1.15 1.57 -13.51
C SER A 120 1.69 0.58 -12.48
N THR A 121 2.98 0.27 -12.64
CA THR A 121 3.84 -0.28 -11.58
C THR A 121 4.76 0.78 -11.00
N THR A 122 5.44 0.44 -9.90
CA THR A 122 6.37 1.34 -9.21
C THR A 122 7.63 0.56 -8.81
N THR A 123 8.82 1.13 -9.02
CA THR A 123 10.09 0.40 -8.86
C THR A 123 10.35 -0.11 -7.45
N GLY A 124 10.07 0.67 -6.42
CA GLY A 124 10.56 0.43 -5.07
C GLY A 124 11.98 0.98 -4.86
N ASP A 125 12.58 0.67 -3.70
CA ASP A 125 13.94 1.08 -3.34
C ASP A 125 15.00 0.33 -4.17
N GLY A 126 16.06 0.99 -4.56
CA GLY A 126 17.22 0.35 -5.17
C GLY A 126 17.31 0.43 -6.69
N GLY A 127 16.50 1.25 -7.33
CA GLY A 127 16.61 1.53 -8.76
C GLY A 127 15.64 0.75 -9.66
N MET A 128 15.75 0.98 -10.95
CA MET A 128 14.92 0.39 -12.00
C MET A 128 15.59 -0.85 -12.58
N THR A 129 14.87 -1.97 -12.66
CA THR A 129 15.34 -3.15 -13.39
C THR A 129 14.93 -3.10 -14.86
N ASN A 130 15.69 -3.76 -15.73
CA ASN A 130 15.33 -3.85 -17.13
C ASN A 130 14.04 -4.65 -17.32
N GLU A 131 13.87 -5.76 -16.61
CA GLU A 131 12.67 -6.61 -16.67
C GLU A 131 11.41 -5.82 -16.37
N GLU A 132 11.46 -4.99 -15.33
CA GLU A 132 10.31 -4.17 -14.99
C GLU A 132 10.05 -3.08 -16.03
N ARG A 133 11.11 -2.37 -16.51
CA ARG A 133 10.94 -1.32 -17.51
C ARG A 133 10.43 -1.85 -18.84
N GLU A 134 10.93 -2.97 -19.29
CA GLU A 134 10.55 -3.58 -20.58
C GLU A 134 9.09 -4.05 -20.61
N HIS A 135 8.56 -4.48 -19.47
CA HIS A 135 7.22 -5.04 -19.37
C HIS A 135 6.18 -4.08 -18.74
N SER A 136 6.60 -2.89 -18.32
CA SER A 136 5.68 -1.87 -17.75
C SER A 136 5.45 -0.75 -18.77
N ASN A 137 4.21 -0.64 -19.28
CA ASN A 137 3.84 0.48 -20.15
C ASN A 137 3.88 1.82 -19.40
N ILE A 138 3.59 1.79 -18.12
CA ILE A 138 3.64 2.94 -17.20
C ILE A 138 4.43 2.52 -15.97
N LEU A 139 5.61 3.11 -15.77
CA LEU A 139 6.50 2.82 -14.65
C LEU A 139 6.79 4.07 -13.83
N VAL A 140 6.48 4.04 -12.56
CA VAL A 140 6.81 5.09 -11.60
C VAL A 140 8.14 4.77 -10.93
N TYR A 141 9.08 5.69 -10.96
CA TYR A 141 10.37 5.54 -10.28
C TYR A 141 10.26 6.02 -8.83
N GLN A 142 10.63 5.19 -7.86
CA GLN A 142 10.69 5.59 -6.44
C GLN A 142 12.06 6.19 -6.08
N LEU A 143 12.04 7.41 -5.59
CA LEU A 143 13.19 8.08 -4.97
C LEU A 143 13.05 8.02 -3.44
N LEU A 144 13.85 7.18 -2.80
CA LEU A 144 13.88 7.03 -1.34
C LEU A 144 15.04 7.79 -0.70
N PRO A 145 15.04 7.95 0.64
CA PRO A 145 16.15 8.57 1.37
C PRO A 145 17.51 7.92 1.13
N SER A 146 17.53 6.63 0.86
CA SER A 146 18.74 5.86 0.54
C SER A 146 19.41 6.29 -0.77
N ARG A 147 18.61 6.68 -1.78
CA ARG A 147 19.04 6.95 -3.17
C ARG A 147 19.82 5.82 -3.84
N TYR A 148 19.67 4.59 -3.35
CA TYR A 148 20.30 3.43 -3.95
C TYR A 148 19.85 3.25 -5.39
N GLY A 149 20.81 3.08 -6.31
CA GLY A 149 20.56 2.90 -7.74
C GLY A 149 19.99 4.14 -8.47
N MET A 150 19.93 5.28 -7.78
CA MET A 150 19.44 6.52 -8.41
C MET A 150 20.41 7.01 -9.48
N ASN A 151 19.88 7.23 -10.67
CA ASN A 151 20.62 7.89 -11.76
C ASN A 151 19.66 8.72 -12.63
N PRO A 152 20.14 9.81 -13.29
CA PRO A 152 19.28 10.68 -14.08
C PRO A 152 18.66 10.00 -15.30
N ASP A 153 19.31 8.99 -15.87
CA ASP A 153 18.80 8.32 -17.07
C ASP A 153 17.56 7.48 -16.74
N ASP A 154 17.55 6.78 -15.62
CA ASP A 154 16.37 6.05 -15.16
C ASP A 154 15.22 7.00 -14.78
N LEU A 155 15.52 8.16 -14.19
CA LEU A 155 14.52 9.19 -13.91
C LEU A 155 13.83 9.68 -15.19
N ARG A 156 14.60 9.89 -16.26
CA ARG A 156 14.05 10.28 -17.59
C ARG A 156 13.28 9.16 -18.27
N ARG A 157 13.70 7.90 -18.08
CA ARG A 157 13.04 6.70 -18.63
C ARG A 157 11.74 6.35 -17.92
N ALA A 158 11.55 6.82 -16.70
CA ALA A 158 10.32 6.63 -15.93
C ALA A 158 9.18 7.49 -16.50
N ASP A 159 7.94 7.09 -16.23
CA ASP A 159 6.74 7.83 -16.63
C ASP A 159 6.27 8.80 -15.55
N ALA A 160 6.62 8.56 -14.29
CA ALA A 160 6.49 9.47 -13.15
C ALA A 160 7.59 9.20 -12.11
N ILE A 161 7.77 10.13 -11.18
CA ILE A 161 8.68 9.97 -10.05
C ILE A 161 7.87 10.05 -8.76
N GLU A 162 8.08 9.11 -7.85
CA GLU A 162 7.49 9.10 -6.51
C GLU A 162 8.58 9.36 -5.47
N VAL A 163 8.56 10.53 -4.85
CA VAL A 163 9.45 10.89 -3.74
C VAL A 163 8.87 10.32 -2.46
N VAL A 164 9.58 9.38 -1.85
CA VAL A 164 9.13 8.69 -0.65
C VAL A 164 9.68 9.37 0.59
N ILE A 165 8.79 9.90 1.43
CA ILE A 165 9.11 10.43 2.76
C ILE A 165 8.90 9.36 3.83
N GLY A 166 7.89 8.50 3.61
CA GLY A 166 7.56 7.38 4.47
C GLY A 166 6.58 6.42 3.81
N GLN A 167 6.30 5.32 4.48
CA GLN A 167 5.30 4.33 4.06
C GLN A 167 4.55 3.76 5.26
N GLY A 168 3.42 3.09 5.01
CA GLY A 168 2.40 2.74 5.99
C GLY A 168 2.85 1.94 7.18
N THR A 169 3.76 1.01 7.01
CA THR A 169 4.25 0.14 8.10
C THR A 169 5.39 0.75 8.91
N LYS A 170 5.95 1.85 8.49
CA LYS A 170 7.13 2.43 9.13
C LYS A 170 7.29 3.94 8.92
N PRO A 171 6.27 4.77 9.24
CA PRO A 171 6.44 6.21 9.23
C PRO A 171 7.57 6.62 10.18
N GLY A 172 8.55 7.39 9.68
CA GLY A 172 9.74 7.76 10.45
C GLY A 172 10.80 6.68 10.58
N GLY A 173 10.61 5.53 9.93
CA GLY A 173 11.59 4.44 9.82
C GLY A 173 12.19 4.36 8.41
N GLY A 174 13.46 3.99 8.31
CA GLY A 174 14.15 3.74 7.04
C GLY A 174 13.85 2.38 6.45
N GLY A 175 14.25 2.16 5.19
CA GLY A 175 14.20 0.87 4.53
C GLY A 175 15.18 -0.13 5.14
N MET A 176 14.87 -1.43 5.03
CA MET A 176 15.74 -2.52 5.47
C MET A 176 15.73 -3.63 4.42
N LEU A 177 16.91 -4.15 4.12
CA LEU A 177 17.08 -5.38 3.35
C LEU A 177 18.26 -6.16 3.98
N LEU A 178 18.00 -7.40 4.38
CA LEU A 178 19.01 -8.20 5.08
C LEU A 178 20.07 -8.75 4.12
N GLY A 179 21.28 -8.94 4.61
CA GLY A 179 22.46 -9.27 3.82
C GLY A 179 22.30 -10.48 2.92
N HIS A 180 21.61 -11.54 3.38
CA HIS A 180 21.37 -12.74 2.57
C HIS A 180 20.47 -12.49 1.34
N LYS A 181 19.76 -11.34 1.27
CA LYS A 181 19.03 -10.86 0.09
C LYS A 181 19.84 -9.83 -0.72
N ILE A 182 21.03 -9.44 -0.27
CA ILE A 182 21.94 -8.57 -1.03
C ILE A 182 22.81 -9.46 -1.92
N SER A 183 22.20 -10.00 -2.97
CA SER A 183 22.91 -10.75 -4.02
C SER A 183 23.88 -9.83 -4.77
N LYS A 184 24.80 -10.43 -5.54
CA LYS A 184 25.75 -9.67 -6.37
C LYS A 184 25.03 -8.62 -7.23
N ARG A 185 23.94 -8.98 -7.90
CA ARG A 185 23.16 -8.07 -8.74
C ARG A 185 22.51 -6.92 -7.94
N VAL A 186 21.98 -7.22 -6.76
CA VAL A 186 21.42 -6.19 -5.86
C VAL A 186 22.52 -5.25 -5.39
N ALA A 187 23.69 -5.79 -5.00
CA ALA A 187 24.85 -5.02 -4.58
C ALA A 187 25.34 -4.06 -5.68
N GLU A 188 25.49 -4.57 -6.90
CA GLU A 188 25.87 -3.75 -8.07
C GLU A 188 24.86 -2.64 -8.35
N MET A 189 23.55 -2.95 -8.38
CA MET A 189 22.49 -1.95 -8.63
C MET A 189 22.44 -0.85 -7.56
N ARG A 190 22.68 -1.21 -6.31
CA ARG A 190 22.57 -0.29 -5.17
C ARG A 190 23.91 0.36 -4.78
N THR A 191 25.00 -0.04 -5.43
CA THR A 191 26.37 0.39 -5.09
C THR A 191 26.71 0.07 -3.62
N LEU A 192 26.45 -1.17 -3.22
CA LEU A 192 26.63 -1.70 -1.87
C LEU A 192 27.55 -2.92 -1.86
N PRO A 193 28.17 -3.24 -0.73
CA PRO A 193 28.82 -4.53 -0.55
C PRO A 193 27.80 -5.69 -0.59
N GLU A 194 28.16 -6.78 -1.25
CA GLU A 194 27.38 -8.02 -1.26
C GLU A 194 27.32 -8.65 0.14
N GLY A 195 26.16 -9.23 0.49
CA GLY A 195 25.98 -10.00 1.72
C GLY A 195 25.92 -9.19 3.02
N ILE A 196 25.87 -7.87 2.97
CA ILE A 196 25.82 -7.00 4.16
C ILE A 196 24.44 -6.36 4.28
N ASP A 197 23.88 -6.35 5.50
CA ASP A 197 22.60 -5.74 5.81
C ASP A 197 22.56 -4.27 5.36
N GLN A 198 21.54 -3.93 4.59
CA GLN A 198 21.27 -2.57 4.17
C GLN A 198 20.24 -1.93 5.10
N ARG A 199 20.53 -0.71 5.55
CA ARG A 199 19.59 0.17 6.23
C ARG A 199 19.63 1.55 5.60
N SER A 200 18.46 2.01 5.12
CA SER A 200 18.30 3.36 4.59
C SER A 200 18.19 4.37 5.73
N ALA A 201 18.56 5.62 5.45
CA ALA A 201 18.24 6.73 6.32
C ALA A 201 16.71 6.86 6.51
N SER A 202 16.28 7.34 7.68
CA SER A 202 14.87 7.58 8.00
C SER A 202 14.33 8.88 7.38
N ARG A 203 15.21 9.73 6.87
CA ARG A 203 14.89 10.98 6.18
C ARG A 203 15.87 11.21 5.04
N HIS A 204 15.51 12.01 4.07
CA HIS A 204 16.42 12.42 3.02
C HIS A 204 17.61 13.18 3.61
N PRO A 205 18.85 12.82 3.28
CA PRO A 205 20.05 13.35 3.97
C PRO A 205 20.33 14.84 3.68
N ASP A 206 19.78 15.34 2.56
CA ASP A 206 19.90 16.73 2.12
C ASP A 206 18.70 17.62 2.51
N TRP A 207 17.77 17.11 3.34
CA TRP A 207 16.62 17.88 3.81
C TRP A 207 16.72 18.19 5.29
N THR A 208 16.56 19.47 5.61
CA THR A 208 16.48 19.98 6.97
C THR A 208 15.11 20.59 7.28
N GLY A 209 14.32 20.89 6.24
CA GLY A 209 13.00 21.47 6.37
C GLY A 209 12.12 21.27 5.14
N PRO A 210 10.87 21.78 5.19
CA PRO A 210 9.91 21.64 4.07
C PRO A 210 10.36 22.31 2.76
N ASP A 211 11.14 23.38 2.85
CA ASP A 211 11.64 24.13 1.70
C ASP A 211 12.63 23.29 0.88
N ASP A 212 13.36 22.38 1.52
CA ASP A 212 14.25 21.44 0.83
C ASP A 212 13.48 20.44 -0.04
N LEU A 213 12.23 20.10 0.34
CA LEU A 213 11.36 19.29 -0.49
C LEU A 213 11.01 20.02 -1.80
N GLU A 214 10.69 21.32 -1.74
CA GLU A 214 10.41 22.14 -2.92
C GLU A 214 11.61 22.17 -3.87
N ILE A 215 12.81 22.42 -3.34
CA ILE A 215 14.06 22.40 -4.11
C ILE A 215 14.23 21.03 -4.81
N LYS A 216 14.01 19.94 -4.08
CA LYS A 216 14.11 18.59 -4.65
C LYS A 216 13.09 18.33 -5.74
N LEU A 217 11.85 18.76 -5.58
CA LEU A 217 10.83 18.58 -6.62
C LEU A 217 11.15 19.39 -7.87
N ILE A 218 11.70 20.61 -7.73
CA ILE A 218 12.17 21.42 -8.84
C ILE A 218 13.33 20.72 -9.56
N GLU A 219 14.34 20.24 -8.82
CA GLU A 219 15.46 19.47 -9.38
C GLU A 219 14.97 18.27 -10.25
N LEU A 220 14.01 17.50 -9.72
CA LEU A 220 13.45 16.37 -10.46
C LEU A 220 12.67 16.79 -11.71
N ARG A 221 11.99 17.95 -11.67
CA ARG A 221 11.32 18.51 -12.84
C ARG A 221 12.32 18.92 -13.92
N GLU A 222 13.40 19.59 -13.53
CA GLU A 222 14.47 19.96 -14.47
C GLU A 222 15.14 18.72 -15.09
N ILE A 223 15.38 17.65 -14.31
CA ILE A 223 15.91 16.38 -14.83
C ILE A 223 14.99 15.78 -15.90
N THR A 224 13.68 15.96 -15.77
CA THR A 224 12.67 15.35 -16.64
C THR A 224 12.03 16.34 -17.62
N ASP A 225 12.63 17.51 -17.82
CA ASP A 225 12.16 18.58 -18.69
C ASP A 225 10.69 18.96 -18.45
N TRP A 226 10.25 18.91 -17.19
CA TRP A 226 8.86 19.15 -16.76
C TRP A 226 7.83 18.25 -17.43
N GLU A 227 8.27 17.11 -17.98
CA GLU A 227 7.37 16.18 -18.66
C GLU A 227 6.66 15.24 -17.66
N ARG A 228 7.37 14.81 -16.61
CA ARG A 228 6.91 13.72 -15.73
C ARG A 228 6.22 14.24 -14.49
N PRO A 229 5.07 13.65 -14.08
CA PRO A 229 4.47 13.96 -12.81
C PRO A 229 5.36 13.56 -11.65
N ILE A 230 5.32 14.35 -10.57
CA ILE A 230 6.04 14.04 -9.34
C ILE A 230 5.03 13.81 -8.21
N TYR A 231 5.05 12.61 -7.66
CA TYR A 231 4.25 12.20 -6.52
C TYR A 231 5.07 12.37 -5.24
N VAL A 232 4.39 12.65 -4.13
CA VAL A 232 4.99 12.60 -2.80
C VAL A 232 4.27 11.54 -1.99
N LYS A 233 5.02 10.49 -1.58
CA LYS A 233 4.49 9.42 -0.74
C LYS A 233 4.80 9.66 0.71
N ILE A 234 3.76 9.58 1.55
CA ILE A 234 3.82 9.72 3.00
C ILE A 234 3.21 8.51 3.69
N GLY A 235 3.81 8.07 4.80
CA GLY A 235 3.16 7.15 5.73
C GLY A 235 2.10 7.90 6.53
N ALA A 236 0.92 7.32 6.64
CA ALA A 236 -0.20 7.95 7.31
C ALA A 236 0.06 8.09 8.82
N SER A 237 0.39 9.29 9.24
CA SER A 237 0.56 9.70 10.65
C SER A 237 -0.16 11.01 10.92
N ARG A 238 0.18 12.05 10.16
CA ARG A 238 -0.33 13.42 10.33
C ARG A 238 -0.75 14.04 8.99
N PRO A 239 -1.64 13.39 8.22
CA PRO A 239 -1.96 13.82 6.85
C PRO A 239 -2.43 15.27 6.76
N GLN A 240 -3.15 15.79 7.77
CA GLN A 240 -3.61 17.17 7.82
C GLN A 240 -2.47 18.21 7.89
N TYR A 241 -1.27 17.82 8.30
CA TYR A 241 -0.10 18.71 8.34
C TYR A 241 0.89 18.43 7.20
N ASP A 242 1.10 17.15 6.87
CA ASP A 242 2.10 16.74 5.89
C ASP A 242 1.65 17.05 4.45
N ILE A 243 0.36 16.84 4.13
CA ILE A 243 -0.18 17.08 2.79
C ILE A 243 -0.08 18.55 2.37
N PRO A 244 -0.45 19.56 3.21
CA PRO A 244 -0.28 20.95 2.84
C PRO A 244 1.17 21.33 2.51
N LEU A 245 2.14 20.76 3.22
CA LEU A 245 3.56 21.00 2.94
C LEU A 245 3.98 20.39 1.60
N ALA A 246 3.58 19.13 1.34
CA ALA A 246 3.87 18.46 0.06
C ALA A 246 3.21 19.17 -1.13
N VAL A 247 1.97 19.65 -0.97
CA VAL A 247 1.26 20.42 -2.01
C VAL A 247 1.94 21.76 -2.26
N LYS A 248 2.37 22.49 -1.22
CA LYS A 248 3.11 23.75 -1.35
C LYS A 248 4.47 23.54 -2.01
N ALA A 249 5.16 22.45 -1.68
CA ALA A 249 6.42 22.08 -2.31
C ALA A 249 6.28 21.71 -3.80
N GLY A 250 5.04 21.57 -4.31
CA GLY A 250 4.81 21.36 -5.74
C GLY A 250 4.46 19.93 -6.13
N ALA A 251 4.00 19.07 -5.24
CA ALA A 251 3.54 17.73 -5.62
C ALA A 251 2.40 17.77 -6.64
N ASP A 252 2.44 16.88 -7.63
CA ASP A 252 1.33 16.65 -8.57
C ASP A 252 0.30 15.68 -7.99
N ALA A 253 0.76 14.70 -7.21
CA ALA A 253 -0.10 13.76 -6.52
C ALA A 253 0.48 13.41 -5.14
N ILE A 254 -0.39 13.01 -4.23
CA ILE A 254 -0.03 12.48 -2.91
C ILE A 254 -0.33 10.99 -2.87
N VAL A 255 0.64 10.19 -2.45
CA VAL A 255 0.43 8.78 -2.12
C VAL A 255 0.38 8.63 -0.61
N LEU A 256 -0.81 8.37 -0.09
CA LEU A 256 -1.08 8.22 1.34
C LEU A 256 -1.12 6.74 1.71
N ASP A 257 -0.14 6.28 2.47
CA ASP A 257 0.03 4.88 2.82
C ASP A 257 -0.33 4.62 4.28
N GLY A 258 -1.48 3.97 4.54
CA GLY A 258 -1.98 3.65 5.88
C GLY A 258 -1.20 2.52 6.55
N MET A 259 -1.35 2.39 7.87
CA MET A 259 -0.58 1.42 8.66
C MET A 259 -0.89 -0.06 8.33
N GLN A 260 -1.95 -0.37 7.60
CA GLN A 260 -2.20 -1.72 7.07
C GLN A 260 -1.33 -2.06 5.85
N GLY A 261 -0.52 -1.15 5.34
CA GLY A 261 0.45 -1.44 4.29
C GLY A 261 1.48 -2.47 4.77
N GLY A 262 1.94 -3.35 3.87
CA GLY A 262 3.04 -4.27 4.13
C GLY A 262 4.40 -3.68 3.80
N THR A 263 5.44 -4.39 4.16
CA THR A 263 6.83 -4.10 3.76
C THR A 263 7.61 -5.42 3.63
N ALA A 264 8.77 -5.40 2.97
CA ALA A 264 9.60 -6.61 2.91
C ALA A 264 10.24 -6.92 4.26
N ALA A 265 10.66 -5.89 4.99
CA ALA A 265 11.26 -6.02 6.31
C ALA A 265 11.13 -4.72 7.11
N THR A 266 10.66 -4.84 8.35
CA THR A 266 10.73 -3.78 9.36
C THR A 266 10.57 -4.36 10.76
N GLN A 267 10.92 -3.58 11.78
CA GLN A 267 10.71 -3.98 13.16
C GLN A 267 9.21 -4.11 13.45
N ASP A 268 8.80 -5.16 14.15
CA ASP A 268 7.40 -5.43 14.53
C ASP A 268 6.77 -4.23 15.27
N VAL A 269 7.54 -3.56 16.12
CA VAL A 269 7.07 -2.36 16.86
C VAL A 269 6.60 -1.24 15.94
N PHE A 270 7.17 -1.07 14.74
CA PHE A 270 6.66 -0.10 13.76
C PHE A 270 5.31 -0.54 13.19
N ILE A 271 5.20 -1.81 12.79
CA ILE A 271 3.96 -2.35 12.20
C ILE A 271 2.80 -2.21 13.18
N GLU A 272 3.04 -2.50 14.46
CA GLU A 272 1.98 -2.59 15.47
C GLU A 272 1.65 -1.24 16.13
N HIS A 273 2.58 -0.27 16.16
CA HIS A 273 2.44 0.90 17.04
C HIS A 273 2.70 2.25 16.38
N VAL A 274 3.04 2.32 15.08
CA VAL A 274 3.34 3.58 14.40
C VAL A 274 2.47 3.78 13.17
N GLY A 275 1.89 4.97 13.04
CA GLY A 275 0.96 5.31 11.96
C GLY A 275 -0.50 5.21 12.39
N ILE A 276 -1.41 5.49 11.46
CA ILE A 276 -2.85 5.38 11.64
C ILE A 276 -3.48 4.50 10.57
N PRO A 277 -4.63 3.86 10.86
CA PRO A 277 -5.34 3.04 9.88
C PRO A 277 -5.68 3.80 8.60
N THR A 278 -5.64 3.10 7.47
CA THR A 278 -5.92 3.69 6.15
C THR A 278 -7.28 4.39 6.13
N LEU A 279 -8.32 3.75 6.66
CA LEU A 279 -9.65 4.36 6.77
C LEU A 279 -9.62 5.69 7.54
N ALA A 280 -8.83 5.75 8.63
CA ALA A 280 -8.71 6.95 9.45
C ALA A 280 -7.88 8.07 8.79
N ALA A 281 -7.04 7.72 7.83
CA ALA A 281 -6.15 8.66 7.16
C ALA A 281 -6.82 9.42 6.01
N ILE A 282 -7.83 8.84 5.35
CA ILE A 282 -8.45 9.42 4.14
C ILE A 282 -9.19 10.73 4.44
N PRO A 283 -10.14 10.81 5.40
CA PRO A 283 -10.91 12.03 5.60
C PRO A 283 -10.05 13.27 5.95
N PRO A 284 -9.06 13.22 6.86
CA PRO A 284 -8.19 14.37 7.12
C PRO A 284 -7.30 14.72 5.93
N ALA A 285 -6.92 13.76 5.09
CA ALA A 285 -6.16 14.01 3.86
C ALA A 285 -7.01 14.76 2.82
N VAL A 286 -8.22 14.29 2.58
CA VAL A 286 -9.17 14.94 1.66
C VAL A 286 -9.51 16.34 2.14
N ARG A 287 -9.76 16.53 3.44
CA ARG A 287 -10.01 17.83 4.02
C ARG A 287 -8.83 18.78 3.82
N ALA A 288 -7.60 18.33 4.06
CA ALA A 288 -6.42 19.16 3.83
C ALA A 288 -6.31 19.64 2.37
N LEU A 289 -6.63 18.78 1.41
CA LEU A 289 -6.68 19.16 0.00
C LEU A 289 -7.84 20.11 -0.32
N GLN A 290 -9.00 19.92 0.30
CA GLN A 290 -10.16 20.82 0.16
C GLN A 290 -9.89 22.21 0.73
N ASP A 291 -9.30 22.30 1.93
CA ASP A 291 -8.95 23.56 2.59
C ASP A 291 -7.94 24.38 1.76
N LEU A 292 -7.11 23.71 0.94
CA LEU A 292 -6.20 24.34 -0.02
C LEU A 292 -6.86 24.64 -1.40
N GLY A 293 -8.09 24.20 -1.64
CA GLY A 293 -8.71 24.26 -2.97
C GLY A 293 -8.03 23.37 -4.02
N MET A 294 -7.35 22.31 -3.57
CA MET A 294 -6.52 21.40 -4.39
C MET A 294 -7.09 19.98 -4.52
N HIS A 295 -8.19 19.65 -3.86
CA HIS A 295 -8.84 18.35 -4.05
C HIS A 295 -9.17 18.11 -5.52
N ARG A 296 -8.88 16.94 -6.05
CA ARG A 296 -8.97 16.55 -7.47
C ARG A 296 -7.99 17.28 -8.43
N LYS A 297 -7.32 18.33 -8.00
CA LYS A 297 -6.23 18.97 -8.77
C LYS A 297 -4.87 18.38 -8.43
N VAL A 298 -4.65 18.08 -7.16
CA VAL A 298 -3.59 17.20 -6.68
C VAL A 298 -4.27 15.88 -6.37
N GLN A 299 -3.96 14.84 -7.12
CA GLN A 299 -4.62 13.55 -6.98
C GLN A 299 -4.18 12.86 -5.70
N LEU A 300 -5.13 12.21 -5.01
CA LEU A 300 -4.89 11.41 -3.82
C LEU A 300 -4.92 9.93 -4.18
N ILE A 301 -3.77 9.26 -4.06
CA ILE A 301 -3.63 7.81 -4.22
C ILE A 301 -3.55 7.19 -2.83
N VAL A 302 -4.46 6.29 -2.49
CA VAL A 302 -4.53 5.65 -1.17
C VAL A 302 -3.95 4.25 -1.23
N SER A 303 -3.15 3.89 -0.25
CA SER A 303 -2.49 2.59 -0.12
C SER A 303 -2.61 2.06 1.31
N GLY A 304 -2.49 0.73 1.47
CA GLY A 304 -2.53 0.05 2.76
C GLY A 304 -3.82 -0.73 3.00
N GLY A 305 -3.75 -2.06 2.86
CA GLY A 305 -4.83 -2.99 3.20
C GLY A 305 -6.00 -3.05 2.21
N VAL A 306 -5.86 -2.56 1.00
CA VAL A 306 -6.87 -2.67 -0.08
C VAL A 306 -6.83 -4.07 -0.67
N ARG A 307 -7.99 -4.80 -0.67
CA ARG A 307 -8.08 -6.23 -0.99
C ARG A 307 -9.14 -6.59 -2.03
N SER A 308 -10.16 -5.74 -2.18
CA SER A 308 -11.33 -6.02 -3.01
C SER A 308 -11.79 -4.77 -3.77
N GLY A 309 -12.62 -4.95 -4.79
CA GLY A 309 -13.23 -3.82 -5.47
C GLY A 309 -14.17 -3.00 -4.57
N ALA A 310 -14.70 -3.61 -3.51
CA ALA A 310 -15.44 -2.89 -2.48
C ALA A 310 -14.54 -1.93 -1.69
N ASP A 311 -13.31 -2.36 -1.33
CA ASP A 311 -12.33 -1.49 -0.69
C ASP A 311 -11.94 -0.33 -1.62
N VAL A 312 -11.71 -0.62 -2.91
CA VAL A 312 -11.44 0.41 -3.95
C VAL A 312 -12.58 1.42 -4.01
N ALA A 313 -13.82 0.94 -4.17
CA ALA A 313 -15.01 1.80 -4.23
C ALA A 313 -15.14 2.71 -3.00
N LYS A 314 -14.90 2.18 -1.79
CA LYS A 314 -14.93 2.94 -0.53
C LYS A 314 -13.84 4.00 -0.45
N CYS A 315 -12.62 3.70 -0.90
CA CYS A 315 -11.57 4.70 -1.01
C CYS A 315 -11.97 5.85 -1.94
N LEU A 316 -12.53 5.53 -3.12
CA LEU A 316 -12.99 6.53 -4.10
C LEU A 316 -14.15 7.35 -3.54
N ALA A 317 -15.12 6.71 -2.89
CA ALA A 317 -16.26 7.37 -2.25
C ALA A 317 -15.82 8.34 -1.14
N LEU A 318 -14.78 7.99 -0.38
CA LEU A 318 -14.19 8.85 0.64
C LEU A 318 -13.32 9.98 0.06
N GLY A 319 -13.10 10.03 -1.26
CA GLY A 319 -12.45 11.14 -1.95
C GLY A 319 -11.08 10.86 -2.52
N ALA A 320 -10.61 9.60 -2.55
CA ALA A 320 -9.40 9.22 -3.28
C ALA A 320 -9.61 9.30 -4.80
N ASP A 321 -8.51 9.48 -5.55
CA ASP A 321 -8.50 9.43 -7.02
C ASP A 321 -8.06 8.06 -7.54
N ALA A 322 -7.22 7.36 -6.79
CA ALA A 322 -6.79 6.01 -7.10
C ALA A 322 -6.40 5.27 -5.81
N VAL A 323 -6.18 3.98 -5.93
CA VAL A 323 -5.59 3.15 -4.89
C VAL A 323 -4.30 2.50 -5.38
N SER A 324 -3.42 2.14 -4.44
CA SER A 324 -2.20 1.42 -4.74
C SER A 324 -2.14 0.14 -3.90
N ILE A 325 -1.92 -1.01 -4.55
CA ILE A 325 -1.91 -2.33 -3.92
C ILE A 325 -0.51 -2.95 -3.95
N GLY A 326 -0.10 -3.57 -2.86
CA GLY A 326 1.17 -4.31 -2.73
C GLY A 326 0.93 -5.77 -2.42
N THR A 327 0.66 -6.12 -1.15
CA THR A 327 0.45 -7.49 -0.68
C THR A 327 -0.58 -8.26 -1.51
N ALA A 328 -1.71 -7.63 -1.84
CA ALA A 328 -2.75 -8.25 -2.66
C ALA A 328 -2.25 -8.60 -4.09
N ALA A 329 -1.37 -7.77 -4.67
CA ALA A 329 -0.76 -8.06 -5.95
C ALA A 329 0.22 -9.24 -5.87
N LEU A 330 1.01 -9.35 -4.78
CA LEU A 330 1.91 -10.49 -4.55
C LEU A 330 1.12 -11.79 -4.41
N ILE A 331 0.05 -11.80 -3.63
CA ILE A 331 -0.84 -12.95 -3.50
C ILE A 331 -1.44 -13.33 -4.87
N ALA A 332 -1.85 -12.34 -5.66
CA ALA A 332 -2.42 -12.59 -6.99
C ALA A 332 -1.43 -13.23 -7.96
N ILE A 333 -0.13 -12.94 -7.86
CA ILE A 333 0.89 -13.58 -8.70
C ILE A 333 1.36 -14.93 -8.18
N GLY A 334 0.95 -15.35 -6.96
CA GLY A 334 1.22 -16.70 -6.44
C GLY A 334 1.90 -16.75 -5.06
N ASP A 335 2.09 -15.62 -4.38
CA ASP A 335 2.58 -15.61 -3.01
C ASP A 335 1.55 -16.28 -2.07
N ASN A 336 2.03 -17.04 -1.10
CA ASN A 336 1.19 -17.80 -0.17
C ASN A 336 0.21 -18.80 -0.85
N ASP A 337 0.57 -19.35 -2.02
CA ASP A 337 -0.27 -20.30 -2.76
C ASP A 337 -0.43 -21.61 -1.94
N PRO A 338 -1.68 -22.08 -1.70
CA PRO A 338 -1.95 -23.35 -1.01
C PRO A 338 -1.29 -24.57 -1.64
N HIS A 339 -0.99 -24.54 -2.93
CA HIS A 339 -0.25 -25.63 -3.61
C HIS A 339 1.17 -25.82 -3.07
N LEU A 340 1.73 -24.83 -2.37
CA LEU A 340 3.05 -24.87 -1.76
C LEU A 340 3.00 -25.15 -0.25
N GLU A 341 1.84 -25.58 0.28
CA GLU A 341 1.62 -25.80 1.72
C GLU A 341 2.71 -26.69 2.36
N ASP A 342 3.12 -27.78 1.71
CA ASP A 342 4.14 -28.68 2.24
C ASP A 342 5.54 -28.03 2.32
N GLU A 343 5.80 -27.05 1.45
CA GLU A 343 7.04 -26.29 1.47
C GLU A 343 7.02 -25.22 2.56
N TYR A 344 5.90 -24.50 2.73
CA TYR A 344 5.72 -23.57 3.84
C TYR A 344 5.81 -24.28 5.20
N ARG A 345 5.28 -25.50 5.33
CA ARG A 345 5.42 -26.30 6.57
C ARG A 345 6.87 -26.64 6.88
N LYS A 346 7.71 -26.90 5.88
CA LYS A 346 9.15 -27.11 6.09
C LYS A 346 9.87 -25.86 6.62
N LEU A 347 9.31 -24.68 6.35
CA LEU A 347 9.78 -23.40 6.88
C LEU A 347 9.19 -23.07 8.27
N GLY A 348 8.39 -23.97 8.85
CA GLY A 348 7.75 -23.75 10.16
C GLY A 348 6.50 -22.85 10.12
N THR A 349 5.91 -22.65 8.94
CA THR A 349 4.72 -21.80 8.72
C THR A 349 3.64 -22.55 7.92
N LYS A 350 2.71 -21.85 7.32
CA LYS A 350 1.67 -22.42 6.44
C LYS A 350 1.31 -21.41 5.34
N ALA A 351 0.72 -21.90 4.25
CA ALA A 351 0.15 -21.03 3.22
C ALA A 351 -0.87 -20.06 3.83
N GLY A 352 -0.83 -18.82 3.41
CA GLY A 352 -1.66 -17.74 3.94
C GLY A 352 -1.20 -17.13 5.27
N ALA A 353 -0.12 -17.68 5.87
CA ALA A 353 0.47 -17.15 7.10
C ALA A 353 1.96 -16.82 6.98
N TYR A 354 2.55 -16.98 5.79
CA TYR A 354 3.95 -16.63 5.53
C TYR A 354 4.14 -15.12 5.64
N ASP A 355 4.95 -14.70 6.61
CA ASP A 355 5.24 -13.30 6.94
C ASP A 355 6.76 -13.03 6.98
N ASP A 356 7.55 -13.98 6.50
CA ASP A 356 9.01 -13.99 6.60
C ASP A 356 9.69 -13.52 5.29
N TRP A 357 9.10 -12.53 4.62
CA TRP A 357 9.64 -11.99 3.37
C TRP A 357 11.07 -11.47 3.51
N HIS A 358 11.45 -11.05 4.70
CA HIS A 358 12.82 -10.63 5.00
C HIS A 358 13.84 -11.79 4.92
N GLU A 359 13.41 -13.04 5.11
CA GLU A 359 14.28 -14.21 5.08
C GLU A 359 14.66 -14.67 3.66
N GLY A 360 13.83 -14.35 2.65
CA GLY A 360 14.13 -14.66 1.25
C GLY A 360 14.02 -16.14 0.86
N ARG A 361 13.40 -16.98 1.69
CA ARG A 361 13.19 -18.42 1.45
C ARG A 361 11.83 -18.76 0.85
N ASP A 362 11.21 -17.80 0.18
CA ASP A 362 9.87 -17.93 -0.38
C ASP A 362 9.80 -19.02 -1.44
N PRO A 363 9.04 -20.12 -1.22
CA PRO A 363 8.93 -21.21 -2.16
C PRO A 363 8.17 -20.85 -3.44
N ALA A 364 7.41 -19.76 -3.44
CA ALA A 364 6.73 -19.21 -4.63
C ALA A 364 7.70 -18.50 -5.59
N GLY A 365 8.94 -18.24 -5.18
CA GLY A 365 9.94 -17.57 -6.02
C GLY A 365 9.73 -16.06 -6.16
N ILE A 366 8.91 -15.45 -5.30
CA ILE A 366 8.51 -14.04 -5.37
C ILE A 366 9.41 -13.18 -4.51
N THR A 367 9.46 -13.44 -3.19
CA THR A 367 10.17 -12.60 -2.22
C THR A 367 11.58 -13.14 -1.91
N THR A 368 12.30 -13.54 -2.93
CA THR A 368 13.61 -14.19 -2.83
C THR A 368 14.65 -13.58 -3.77
N GLN A 369 15.93 -13.77 -3.44
CA GLN A 369 17.08 -13.54 -4.32
C GLN A 369 17.84 -14.84 -4.62
N ASP A 370 17.35 -15.99 -4.13
CA ASP A 370 17.85 -17.31 -4.54
C ASP A 370 17.41 -17.56 -5.98
N GLU A 371 18.37 -17.80 -6.88
CA GLU A 371 18.12 -17.99 -8.31
C GLU A 371 17.25 -19.22 -8.59
N ALA A 372 17.46 -20.33 -7.85
CA ALA A 372 16.70 -21.55 -8.05
C ALA A 372 15.24 -21.39 -7.61
N LEU A 373 15.00 -20.65 -6.52
CA LEU A 373 13.63 -20.31 -6.10
C LEU A 373 13.00 -19.31 -7.06
N ALA A 374 13.73 -18.25 -7.47
CA ALA A 374 13.21 -17.22 -8.37
C ALA A 374 12.75 -17.80 -9.72
N LEU A 375 13.47 -18.78 -10.27
CA LEU A 375 13.14 -19.46 -11.54
C LEU A 375 11.85 -20.30 -11.47
N ARG A 376 11.29 -20.54 -10.29
CA ARG A 376 10.01 -21.27 -10.13
C ARG A 376 8.81 -20.44 -10.54
N LEU A 377 8.91 -19.11 -10.52
CA LEU A 377 7.86 -18.21 -10.93
C LEU A 377 7.89 -18.01 -12.46
N ASP A 378 6.85 -18.45 -13.15
CA ASP A 378 6.62 -18.10 -14.57
C ASP A 378 5.98 -16.71 -14.65
N PRO A 379 6.72 -15.66 -15.09
CA PRO A 379 6.23 -14.29 -15.08
C PRO A 379 5.06 -14.03 -16.04
N VAL A 380 4.93 -14.84 -17.09
CA VAL A 380 3.83 -14.70 -18.05
C VAL A 380 2.52 -15.16 -17.43
N THR A 381 2.50 -16.34 -16.82
CA THR A 381 1.31 -16.87 -16.13
C THR A 381 0.97 -16.03 -14.90
N ALA A 382 1.96 -15.62 -14.11
CA ALA A 382 1.78 -14.78 -12.94
C ALA A 382 1.22 -13.39 -13.33
N GLY A 383 1.75 -12.78 -14.39
CA GLY A 383 1.24 -11.51 -14.91
C GLY A 383 -0.21 -11.59 -15.39
N ARG A 384 -0.60 -12.73 -16.02
CA ARG A 384 -2.00 -12.97 -16.38
C ARG A 384 -2.92 -13.13 -15.17
N LYS A 385 -2.47 -13.81 -14.10
CA LYS A 385 -3.20 -13.90 -12.83
C LYS A 385 -3.44 -12.51 -12.23
N LEU A 386 -2.42 -11.66 -12.22
CA LEU A 386 -2.54 -10.27 -11.74
C LEU A 386 -3.54 -9.47 -12.60
N ALA A 387 -3.45 -9.56 -13.93
CA ALA A 387 -4.40 -8.89 -14.82
C ALA A 387 -5.85 -9.33 -14.55
N ASN A 388 -6.10 -10.62 -14.35
CA ASN A 388 -7.41 -11.15 -13.99
C ASN A 388 -7.90 -10.57 -12.65
N TYR A 389 -7.02 -10.52 -11.64
CA TYR A 389 -7.37 -9.96 -10.34
C TYR A 389 -7.72 -8.45 -10.44
N LEU A 390 -6.92 -7.67 -11.15
CA LEU A 390 -7.20 -6.25 -11.39
C LEU A 390 -8.51 -6.04 -12.17
N ALA A 391 -8.83 -6.92 -13.12
CA ALA A 391 -10.08 -6.88 -13.84
C ALA A 391 -11.28 -7.14 -12.91
N VAL A 392 -11.17 -8.12 -11.99
CA VAL A 392 -12.22 -8.42 -11.00
C VAL A 392 -12.40 -7.23 -10.05
N LEU A 393 -11.34 -6.67 -9.49
CA LEU A 393 -11.41 -5.47 -8.63
C LEU A 393 -12.13 -4.31 -9.33
N THR A 394 -11.81 -4.10 -10.62
CA THR A 394 -12.42 -3.05 -11.43
C THR A 394 -13.92 -3.31 -11.65
N LEU A 395 -14.27 -4.54 -12.00
CA LEU A 395 -15.66 -4.95 -12.23
C LEU A 395 -16.51 -4.81 -10.96
N GLU A 396 -15.99 -5.23 -9.80
CA GLU A 396 -16.66 -5.08 -8.51
C GLU A 396 -16.89 -3.59 -8.18
N THR A 397 -15.87 -2.74 -8.39
CA THR A 397 -15.98 -1.29 -8.20
C THR A 397 -17.05 -0.68 -9.08
N GLN A 398 -17.08 -1.06 -10.37
CA GLN A 398 -18.12 -0.63 -11.31
C GLN A 398 -19.52 -1.13 -10.92
N THR A 399 -19.63 -2.36 -10.44
CA THR A 399 -20.90 -2.96 -10.00
C THR A 399 -21.48 -2.17 -8.84
N ILE A 400 -20.66 -1.81 -7.85
CA ILE A 400 -21.06 -0.96 -6.73
C ILE A 400 -21.46 0.44 -7.21
N ALA A 401 -20.67 1.07 -8.08
CA ALA A 401 -20.98 2.39 -8.60
C ALA A 401 -22.31 2.41 -9.36
N ARG A 402 -22.57 1.39 -10.21
CA ARG A 402 -23.86 1.25 -10.89
C ARG A 402 -25.01 1.05 -9.91
N ALA A 403 -24.83 0.25 -8.88
CA ALA A 403 -25.85 0.03 -7.84
C ALA A 403 -26.19 1.36 -7.12
N CYS A 404 -25.23 2.29 -7.00
CA CYS A 404 -25.44 3.63 -6.46
C CYS A 404 -25.93 4.66 -7.52
N GLY A 405 -26.18 4.24 -8.77
CA GLY A 405 -26.63 5.12 -9.85
C GLY A 405 -25.53 6.00 -10.44
N LYS A 406 -24.26 5.58 -10.37
CA LYS A 406 -23.11 6.37 -10.82
C LYS A 406 -22.53 5.82 -12.14
N SER A 407 -22.35 6.68 -13.13
CA SER A 407 -21.82 6.36 -14.46
C SER A 407 -20.29 6.44 -14.55
N HIS A 408 -19.64 6.87 -13.49
CA HIS A 408 -18.20 6.87 -13.31
C HIS A 408 -17.86 6.49 -11.87
N VAL A 409 -16.83 5.69 -11.64
CA VAL A 409 -16.47 5.25 -10.28
C VAL A 409 -16.06 6.42 -9.37
N HIS A 410 -15.55 7.53 -9.93
CA HIS A 410 -15.23 8.75 -9.17
C HIS A 410 -16.45 9.61 -8.82
N ASN A 411 -17.65 9.24 -9.27
CA ASN A 411 -18.90 9.87 -8.84
C ASN A 411 -19.45 9.27 -7.54
N LEU A 412 -18.81 8.21 -7.01
CA LEU A 412 -19.07 7.74 -5.65
C LEU A 412 -18.64 8.80 -4.65
N GLU A 413 -19.49 9.03 -3.63
CA GLU A 413 -19.36 10.12 -2.65
C GLU A 413 -19.57 9.60 -1.23
N PRO A 414 -19.12 10.31 -0.18
CA PRO A 414 -19.37 9.91 1.20
C PRO A 414 -20.86 9.73 1.54
N GLU A 415 -21.77 10.42 0.83
CA GLU A 415 -23.23 10.27 0.98
C GLU A 415 -23.76 8.90 0.52
N ASP A 416 -22.98 8.18 -0.28
CA ASP A 416 -23.31 6.80 -0.70
C ASP A 416 -22.90 5.76 0.37
N LEU A 417 -22.30 6.19 1.50
CA LEU A 417 -21.75 5.31 2.54
C LEU A 417 -22.49 5.47 3.87
N VAL A 418 -22.54 4.35 4.62
CA VAL A 418 -22.88 4.31 6.04
C VAL A 418 -21.90 3.43 6.79
N ALA A 419 -21.72 3.67 8.09
CA ALA A 419 -20.85 2.89 8.95
C ALA A 419 -21.64 1.91 9.81
N LEU A 420 -21.08 0.73 10.04
CA LEU A 420 -21.68 -0.31 10.90
C LEU A 420 -21.36 -0.12 12.38
N THR A 421 -20.31 0.65 12.69
CA THR A 421 -19.86 0.91 14.07
C THR A 421 -19.73 2.41 14.32
N ILE A 422 -19.85 2.82 15.59
CA ILE A 422 -19.69 4.23 15.99
C ILE A 422 -18.28 4.72 15.68
N GLU A 423 -17.27 3.87 15.88
CA GLU A 423 -15.87 4.16 15.60
C GLU A 423 -15.66 4.44 14.09
N ALA A 424 -16.19 3.57 13.25
CA ALA A 424 -16.09 3.75 11.81
C ALA A 424 -16.85 5.00 11.33
N ALA A 425 -18.04 5.28 11.90
CA ALA A 425 -18.79 6.51 11.61
C ALA A 425 -18.00 7.76 11.99
N ALA A 426 -17.39 7.76 13.18
CA ALA A 426 -16.56 8.87 13.66
C ALA A 426 -15.30 9.08 12.80
N ILE A 427 -14.65 7.99 12.37
CA ILE A 427 -13.42 7.99 11.58
C ILE A 427 -13.69 8.41 10.14
N ALA A 428 -14.64 7.73 9.48
CA ALA A 428 -14.96 7.96 8.07
C ALA A 428 -15.78 9.22 7.82
N LYS A 429 -16.36 9.84 8.86
CA LYS A 429 -17.27 10.99 8.77
C LYS A 429 -18.52 10.71 7.90
N VAL A 430 -19.06 9.51 8.05
CA VAL A 430 -20.30 9.07 7.41
C VAL A 430 -21.33 8.66 8.46
N PRO A 431 -22.66 8.66 8.15
CA PRO A 431 -23.69 8.33 9.12
C PRO A 431 -23.56 6.90 9.67
N LEU A 432 -23.92 6.70 10.93
CA LEU A 432 -24.15 5.36 11.48
C LEU A 432 -25.37 4.74 10.78
N ALA A 433 -25.27 3.51 10.34
CA ALA A 433 -26.31 2.81 9.58
C ALA A 433 -27.68 2.88 10.29
N GLY A 434 -28.71 3.26 9.55
CA GLY A 434 -30.08 3.47 10.04
C GLY A 434 -30.32 4.79 10.80
N THR A 435 -29.35 5.70 10.79
CA THR A 435 -29.46 7.03 11.41
C THR A 435 -28.89 8.13 10.51
N ASP A 436 -29.17 9.39 10.84
CA ASP A 436 -28.53 10.56 10.23
C ASP A 436 -27.34 11.06 11.07
N TRP A 437 -26.96 10.31 12.09
CA TRP A 437 -25.97 10.74 13.06
C TRP A 437 -24.54 10.44 12.58
N ILE A 438 -23.75 11.51 12.50
CA ILE A 438 -22.30 11.44 12.27
C ILE A 438 -21.61 11.92 13.55
N PRO A 439 -20.91 11.03 14.29
CA PRO A 439 -20.25 11.42 15.54
C PRO A 439 -19.28 12.58 15.35
N GLY A 440 -19.46 13.64 16.18
CA GLY A 440 -18.64 14.85 16.13
C GLY A 440 -18.90 15.79 14.96
N VAL A 441 -19.91 15.54 14.13
CA VAL A 441 -20.33 16.39 13.00
C VAL A 441 -21.77 16.85 13.18
N THR A 442 -22.72 15.92 13.25
CA THR A 442 -24.12 16.26 13.51
C THR A 442 -24.30 16.62 14.98
N LYS A 443 -24.96 17.76 15.25
CA LYS A 443 -25.40 18.09 16.60
C LYS A 443 -26.45 17.06 16.99
N GLY A 444 -26.25 16.37 18.10
CA GLY A 444 -27.26 15.46 18.64
C GLY A 444 -28.57 16.21 18.85
N CYS A 445 -29.67 15.58 18.43
CA CYS A 445 -31.01 16.03 18.79
C CYS A 445 -31.25 15.78 20.25
#